data_e2b95990f9c4a3f7ef74c7a4bc625446
#
_entry.id   e2b95990f9c4a3f7ef74c7a4bc625446
#
_cell.length_a   1.000
_cell.length_b   1.000
_cell.length_c   1.000
_cell.angle_alpha   90.00
_cell.angle_beta   90.00
_cell.angle_gamma   90.00
#
_symmetry.space_group_name_H-M   'P 1'
#
loop_
_entity.id
_entity.type
_entity.pdbx_description
1 polymer ?
#
loop_
_entity_poly.entity_id
_entity_poly.type
_entity_poly.pdbx_seq_one_letter_code
_entity_poly.pdbx_strand_id
1 'polypeptide(L)'
;MSNLQNRQNSKILAAFYIVCFALAVVLDSGFGSSNAKAITLVTVILAAAVIFITADFNNLGNISGFMVVYGIWLTVVLVYSFIIWILNFETVSYMMRGCSKIVFQFIMILNIFAAAYLFGEKGIHYMFWGLALGNLAIALVLVPRYPISEIVSSVTVFLTQGGTAEGYMKGLEIHDVTFTYGFFLIYFIFFDKISSKKMKVINIILALFLFGLGFKRIAIASCFLMLLAAWGLEKLTPRVQFGIMKTILICGVIFSFLYLFSIKYNIFMMIMDKLGVDVMGRNVLYGAVDKYYKISPTYIGHGFEYVHMMMAEIRQEGGKAFNGMIDLHNDFMRVYIEMGFWGFFAWGWYTLIFQYNWIKSKFGLETVRLFFLCELYIFLTYMTDNTLFYFYTGTVLRLIPMCYALHIGKENSLGKGKLKRKLVVLNDGEKSEFEILSKRGEESVT
;
A
#
# COMPACT_ATOMS: atom_id res chain seq x y z
N MET A 1 18.64 -7.75 33.44
CA MET A 1 18.15 -6.35 33.33
C MET A 1 17.97 -5.91 31.88
N SER A 2 18.78 -6.32 30.91
CA SER A 2 18.70 -5.91 29.49
C SER A 2 17.36 -6.22 28.80
N ASN A 3 16.74 -7.37 29.06
CA ASN A 3 15.49 -7.77 28.37
C ASN A 3 14.23 -7.00 28.82
N LEU A 4 14.18 -6.50 30.05
CA LEU A 4 13.05 -5.70 30.55
C LEU A 4 13.14 -4.26 30.04
N GLN A 5 14.34 -3.69 29.98
CA GLN A 5 14.58 -2.35 29.47
C GLN A 5 14.34 -2.26 27.98
N ASN A 6 14.73 -3.29 27.20
CA ASN A 6 14.40 -3.40 25.78
C ASN A 6 12.90 -3.56 25.49
N ARG A 7 12.14 -4.25 26.36
CA ARG A 7 10.68 -4.36 26.24
C ARG A 7 9.95 -3.05 26.57
N GLN A 8 10.47 -2.27 27.52
CA GLN A 8 9.88 -0.98 27.91
C GLN A 8 10.14 0.09 26.83
N ASN A 9 11.35 0.15 26.30
CA ASN A 9 11.71 1.02 25.17
C ASN A 9 10.90 0.71 23.93
N SER A 10 10.64 -0.56 23.62
CA SER A 10 9.80 -0.98 22.50
C SER A 10 8.34 -0.49 22.60
N LYS A 11 7.76 -0.44 23.82
CA LYS A 11 6.39 0.08 24.03
C LYS A 11 6.32 1.59 23.86
N ILE A 12 7.32 2.32 24.35
CA ILE A 12 7.40 3.78 24.21
C ILE A 12 7.55 4.15 22.75
N LEU A 13 8.42 3.47 22.00
CA LEU A 13 8.58 3.68 20.56
C LEU A 13 7.30 3.37 19.77
N ALA A 14 6.58 2.30 20.14
CA ALA A 14 5.31 1.97 19.52
C ALA A 14 4.24 3.04 19.77
N ALA A 15 4.11 3.51 21.02
CA ALA A 15 3.20 4.60 21.38
C ALA A 15 3.57 5.89 20.63
N PHE A 16 4.85 6.23 20.57
CA PHE A 16 5.35 7.38 19.83
C PHE A 16 5.01 7.27 18.32
N TYR A 17 5.22 6.11 17.70
CA TYR A 17 4.89 5.85 16.30
C TYR A 17 3.39 6.03 16.02
N ILE A 18 2.53 5.47 16.89
CA ILE A 18 1.07 5.61 16.80
C ILE A 18 0.66 7.08 16.88
N VAL A 19 1.17 7.81 17.87
CA VAL A 19 0.85 9.23 18.06
C VAL A 19 1.32 10.07 16.89
N CYS A 20 2.51 9.83 16.35
CA CYS A 20 3.01 10.57 15.18
C CYS A 20 2.12 10.38 13.95
N PHE A 21 1.67 9.14 13.68
CA PHE A 21 0.74 8.92 12.56
C PHE A 21 -0.63 9.53 12.80
N ALA A 22 -1.16 9.44 14.02
CA ALA A 22 -2.41 10.10 14.38
C ALA A 22 -2.34 11.61 14.18
N LEU A 23 -1.27 12.25 14.65
CA LEU A 23 -1.03 13.69 14.46
C LEU A 23 -0.85 14.05 12.99
N ALA A 24 -0.11 13.23 12.22
CA ALA A 24 0.06 13.46 10.78
C ALA A 24 -1.29 13.47 10.04
N VAL A 25 -2.17 12.52 10.33
CA VAL A 25 -3.52 12.46 9.75
C VAL A 25 -4.35 13.70 10.13
N VAL A 26 -4.33 14.11 11.40
CA VAL A 26 -5.08 15.29 11.90
C VAL A 26 -4.59 16.57 11.23
N LEU A 27 -3.29 16.75 11.09
CA LEU A 27 -2.72 17.97 10.51
C LEU A 27 -2.95 18.04 8.99
N ASP A 28 -2.84 16.89 8.30
CA ASP A 28 -3.01 16.83 6.85
C ASP A 28 -4.45 17.12 6.43
N SER A 29 -5.42 16.61 7.16
CA SER A 29 -6.83 16.70 6.80
C SER A 29 -7.59 17.80 7.53
N GLY A 30 -7.25 18.03 8.80
CA GLY A 30 -8.00 18.95 9.66
C GLY A 30 -7.60 20.41 9.51
N PHE A 31 -6.36 20.70 9.13
CA PHE A 31 -5.80 22.05 9.11
C PHE A 31 -5.24 22.47 7.74
N GLY A 32 -5.24 21.57 6.75
CA GLY A 32 -4.83 21.89 5.38
C GLY A 32 -3.37 22.37 5.26
N SER A 33 -2.52 22.04 6.25
CA SER A 33 -1.17 22.55 6.31
C SER A 33 -0.15 21.55 5.78
N SER A 34 0.90 22.05 5.13
CA SER A 34 2.08 21.27 4.76
C SER A 34 2.86 20.67 5.96
N ASN A 35 2.42 20.96 7.19
CA ASN A 35 3.09 20.55 8.43
C ASN A 35 2.98 19.07 8.71
N ALA A 36 1.93 18.39 8.21
CA ALA A 36 1.83 16.93 8.33
C ALA A 36 2.98 16.20 7.66
N LYS A 37 3.39 16.67 6.46
CA LYS A 37 4.55 16.13 5.74
C LYS A 37 5.84 16.32 6.54
N ALA A 38 5.99 17.45 7.21
CA ALA A 38 7.13 17.71 8.09
C ALA A 38 7.14 16.80 9.32
N ILE A 39 6.00 16.54 9.95
CA ILE A 39 5.89 15.60 11.09
C ILE A 39 6.20 14.18 10.64
N THR A 40 5.68 13.74 9.50
CA THR A 40 6.00 12.43 8.93
C THR A 40 7.51 12.33 8.66
N LEU A 41 8.12 13.37 8.11
CA LEU A 41 9.56 13.44 7.88
C LEU A 41 10.35 13.35 9.20
N VAL A 42 9.98 14.11 10.22
CA VAL A 42 10.61 14.06 11.55
C VAL A 42 10.48 12.65 12.14
N THR A 43 9.31 12.02 12.03
CA THR A 43 9.09 10.63 12.51
C THR A 43 10.04 9.66 11.82
N VAL A 44 10.20 9.79 10.49
CA VAL A 44 11.10 8.93 9.71
C VAL A 44 12.55 9.17 10.09
N ILE A 45 12.97 10.42 10.25
CA ILE A 45 14.35 10.76 10.65
C ILE A 45 14.65 10.21 12.04
N LEU A 46 13.74 10.36 13.00
CA LEU A 46 13.91 9.83 14.35
C LEU A 46 13.94 8.30 14.36
N ALA A 47 13.06 7.65 13.59
CA ALA A 47 13.06 6.20 13.45
C ALA A 47 14.35 5.71 12.77
N ALA A 48 14.84 6.39 11.74
CA ALA A 48 16.12 6.09 11.09
C ALA A 48 17.28 6.28 12.06
N ALA A 49 17.31 7.37 12.84
CA ALA A 49 18.34 7.61 13.85
C ALA A 49 18.37 6.50 14.91
N VAL A 50 17.20 6.07 15.42
CA VAL A 50 17.12 4.95 16.37
C VAL A 50 17.63 3.65 15.73
N ILE A 51 17.34 3.39 14.47
CA ILE A 51 17.83 2.23 13.74
C ILE A 51 19.36 2.28 13.63
N PHE A 52 19.93 3.41 13.21
CA PHE A 52 21.39 3.57 13.09
C PHE A 52 22.12 3.40 14.42
N ILE A 53 21.54 3.84 15.53
CA ILE A 53 22.13 3.73 16.86
C ILE A 53 22.00 2.31 17.42
N THR A 54 20.91 1.60 17.11
CA THR A 54 20.59 0.31 17.75
C THR A 54 20.76 -0.88 16.79
N ALA A 55 21.13 -0.65 15.52
CA ALA A 55 21.13 -1.68 14.49
C ALA A 55 22.15 -2.78 14.72
N ASP A 56 21.66 -3.98 14.88
CA ASP A 56 22.41 -5.19 14.57
C ASP A 56 22.32 -5.46 13.06
N PHE A 57 23.34 -5.04 12.31
CA PHE A 57 23.40 -5.14 10.85
C PHE A 57 23.28 -6.58 10.32
N ASN A 58 23.46 -7.59 11.15
CA ASN A 58 23.32 -9.00 10.78
C ASN A 58 21.87 -9.43 10.49
N ASN A 59 20.86 -8.69 10.97
CA ASN A 59 19.45 -8.99 10.77
C ASN A 59 18.79 -8.25 9.58
N LEU A 60 19.56 -7.47 8.81
CA LEU A 60 19.03 -6.61 7.74
C LEU A 60 18.72 -7.34 6.42
N GLY A 61 19.20 -8.59 6.22
CA GLY A 61 19.23 -9.23 4.91
C GLY A 61 17.87 -9.32 4.19
N ASN A 62 16.80 -9.69 4.88
CA ASN A 62 15.46 -9.80 4.26
C ASN A 62 14.80 -8.43 4.07
N ILE A 63 15.05 -7.50 4.99
CA ILE A 63 14.51 -6.14 4.95
C ILE A 63 15.16 -5.35 3.82
N SER A 64 16.48 -5.44 3.66
CA SER A 64 17.22 -4.77 2.58
C SER A 64 16.74 -5.21 1.20
N GLY A 65 16.38 -6.48 1.02
CA GLY A 65 15.79 -6.98 -0.22
C GLY A 65 14.51 -6.25 -0.61
N PHE A 66 13.59 -6.04 0.34
CA PHE A 66 12.38 -5.25 0.10
C PHE A 66 12.70 -3.77 -0.20
N MET A 67 13.66 -3.17 0.52
CA MET A 67 14.10 -1.80 0.27
C MET A 67 14.59 -1.61 -1.16
N VAL A 68 15.43 -2.54 -1.64
CA VAL A 68 15.93 -2.52 -3.01
C VAL A 68 14.79 -2.68 -4.01
N VAL A 69 13.90 -3.66 -3.80
CA VAL A 69 12.77 -3.91 -4.71
C VAL A 69 11.81 -2.72 -4.76
N TYR A 70 11.49 -2.10 -3.63
CA TYR A 70 10.62 -0.91 -3.66
C TYR A 70 11.31 0.36 -4.16
N GLY A 71 12.62 0.50 -3.91
CA GLY A 71 13.39 1.68 -4.30
C GLY A 71 13.83 1.70 -5.76
N ILE A 72 14.09 0.54 -6.37
CA ILE A 72 14.63 0.46 -7.74
C ILE A 72 13.69 1.11 -8.76
N TRP A 73 12.39 0.92 -8.62
CA TRP A 73 11.40 1.53 -9.50
C TRP A 73 11.43 3.07 -9.40
N LEU A 74 11.50 3.61 -8.19
CA LEU A 74 11.60 5.07 -8.00
C LEU A 74 12.87 5.64 -8.61
N THR A 75 13.98 4.90 -8.52
CA THR A 75 15.23 5.28 -9.17
C THR A 75 15.09 5.29 -10.69
N VAL A 76 14.44 4.27 -11.26
CA VAL A 76 14.13 4.19 -12.71
C VAL A 76 13.27 5.38 -13.14
N VAL A 77 12.19 5.68 -12.40
CA VAL A 77 11.31 6.82 -12.68
C VAL A 77 12.09 8.14 -12.63
N LEU A 78 12.97 8.32 -11.64
CA LEU A 78 13.79 9.52 -11.51
C LEU A 78 14.73 9.69 -12.70
N VAL A 79 15.50 8.67 -13.02
CA VAL A 79 16.49 8.71 -14.12
C VAL A 79 15.77 8.93 -15.45
N TYR A 80 14.70 8.20 -15.69
CA TYR A 80 13.90 8.34 -16.92
C TYR A 80 13.30 9.74 -17.05
N SER A 81 12.72 10.27 -15.96
CA SER A 81 12.16 11.61 -15.96
C SER A 81 13.22 12.69 -16.20
N PHE A 82 14.42 12.56 -15.62
CA PHE A 82 15.52 13.48 -15.91
C PHE A 82 15.87 13.52 -17.40
N ILE A 83 15.93 12.36 -18.06
CA ILE A 83 16.20 12.30 -19.50
C ILE A 83 15.10 13.04 -20.27
N ILE A 84 13.82 12.78 -19.97
CA ILE A 84 12.70 13.43 -20.64
C ILE A 84 12.67 14.93 -20.39
N TRP A 85 12.88 15.38 -19.15
CA TRP A 85 12.91 16.81 -18.81
C TRP A 85 14.01 17.58 -19.57
N ILE A 86 15.20 16.97 -19.71
CA ILE A 86 16.28 17.56 -20.50
C ILE A 86 15.93 17.61 -21.98
N LEU A 87 15.37 16.53 -22.53
CA LEU A 87 14.98 16.46 -23.95
C LEU A 87 13.86 17.45 -24.32
N ASN A 88 12.95 17.71 -23.38
CA ASN A 88 11.84 18.65 -23.57
C ASN A 88 12.17 20.09 -23.15
N PHE A 89 13.41 20.36 -22.69
CA PHE A 89 13.82 21.69 -22.17
C PHE A 89 12.91 22.21 -21.06
N GLU A 90 12.50 21.32 -20.14
CA GLU A 90 11.58 21.67 -19.06
C GLU A 90 12.18 22.68 -18.09
N THR A 91 11.32 23.45 -17.43
CA THR A 91 11.76 24.46 -16.46
C THR A 91 12.36 23.83 -15.21
N VAL A 92 13.36 24.48 -14.61
CA VAL A 92 13.99 24.03 -13.36
C VAL A 92 12.96 23.88 -12.23
N SER A 93 11.97 24.76 -12.17
CA SER A 93 10.88 24.71 -11.17
C SER A 93 10.09 23.41 -11.28
N TYR A 94 9.77 22.97 -12.49
CA TYR A 94 9.09 21.72 -12.75
C TYR A 94 9.94 20.51 -12.35
N MET A 95 11.19 20.49 -12.77
CA MET A 95 12.14 19.41 -12.43
C MET A 95 12.29 19.27 -10.91
N MET A 96 12.48 20.39 -10.19
CA MET A 96 12.59 20.41 -8.73
C MET A 96 11.33 19.88 -8.04
N ARG A 97 10.16 20.19 -8.57
CA ARG A 97 8.90 19.66 -8.06
C ARG A 97 8.82 18.14 -8.23
N GLY A 98 9.10 17.62 -9.42
CA GLY A 98 9.15 16.18 -9.69
C GLY A 98 10.14 15.46 -8.77
N CYS A 99 11.36 16.00 -8.63
CA CYS A 99 12.37 15.47 -7.71
C CYS A 99 11.86 15.45 -6.27
N SER A 100 11.24 16.52 -5.78
CA SER A 100 10.74 16.58 -4.40
C SER A 100 9.68 15.51 -4.13
N LYS A 101 8.82 15.22 -5.09
CA LYS A 101 7.81 14.17 -4.99
C LYS A 101 8.41 12.76 -4.98
N ILE A 102 9.44 12.51 -5.79
CA ILE A 102 10.15 11.23 -5.79
C ILE A 102 10.91 11.04 -4.46
N VAL A 103 11.58 12.09 -3.96
CA VAL A 103 12.22 12.06 -2.63
C VAL A 103 11.18 11.74 -1.55
N PHE A 104 9.99 12.31 -1.63
CA PHE A 104 8.91 12.00 -0.68
C PHE A 104 8.50 10.51 -0.73
N GLN A 105 8.49 9.89 -1.90
CA GLN A 105 8.26 8.44 -2.03
C GLN A 105 9.41 7.61 -1.43
N PHE A 106 10.66 8.06 -1.55
CA PHE A 106 11.79 7.42 -0.85
C PHE A 106 11.65 7.52 0.68
N ILE A 107 11.20 8.67 1.19
CA ILE A 107 10.90 8.84 2.63
C ILE A 107 9.84 7.85 3.08
N MET A 108 8.79 7.62 2.28
CA MET A 108 7.79 6.59 2.54
C MET A 108 8.42 5.19 2.68
N ILE A 109 9.33 4.81 1.78
CA ILE A 109 10.04 3.53 1.85
C ILE A 109 10.88 3.43 3.14
N LEU A 110 11.57 4.50 3.53
CA LEU A 110 12.32 4.55 4.79
C LEU A 110 11.40 4.39 6.02
N ASN A 111 10.21 4.95 5.98
CA ASN A 111 9.22 4.76 7.04
C ASN A 111 8.78 3.29 7.15
N ILE A 112 8.48 2.66 6.02
CA ILE A 112 8.12 1.23 5.98
C ILE A 112 9.26 0.37 6.55
N PHE A 113 10.49 0.65 6.15
CA PHE A 113 11.68 -0.01 6.67
C PHE A 113 11.79 0.13 8.19
N ALA A 114 11.67 1.37 8.70
CA ALA A 114 11.74 1.64 10.12
C ALA A 114 10.69 0.86 10.92
N ALA A 115 9.44 0.87 10.46
CA ALA A 115 8.35 0.14 11.11
C ALA A 115 8.59 -1.37 11.11
N ALA A 116 9.01 -1.93 9.96
CA ALA A 116 9.28 -3.36 9.82
C ALA A 116 10.48 -3.80 10.68
N TYR A 117 11.54 -3.00 10.73
CA TYR A 117 12.73 -3.27 11.51
C TYR A 117 12.44 -3.22 13.03
N LEU A 118 11.78 -2.15 13.50
CA LEU A 118 11.53 -1.93 14.92
C LEU A 118 10.45 -2.86 15.47
N PHE A 119 9.40 -3.12 14.70
CA PHE A 119 8.18 -3.75 15.20
C PHE A 119 7.85 -5.09 14.54
N GLY A 120 8.45 -5.43 13.39
CA GLY A 120 8.09 -6.61 12.61
C GLY A 120 6.61 -6.59 12.23
N GLU A 121 5.91 -7.73 12.36
CA GLU A 121 4.48 -7.82 12.03
C GLU A 121 3.59 -6.90 12.88
N LYS A 122 3.98 -6.58 14.12
CA LYS A 122 3.25 -5.62 14.96
C LYS A 122 3.22 -4.21 14.36
N GLY A 123 4.17 -3.88 13.47
CA GLY A 123 4.17 -2.61 12.74
C GLY A 123 2.88 -2.37 11.95
N ILE A 124 2.24 -3.44 11.44
CA ILE A 124 0.93 -3.36 10.77
C ILE A 124 -0.14 -2.84 11.73
N HIS A 125 -0.19 -3.40 12.94
CA HIS A 125 -1.17 -2.99 13.97
C HIS A 125 -0.93 -1.56 14.46
N TYR A 126 0.34 -1.18 14.65
CA TYR A 126 0.67 0.18 15.11
C TYR A 126 0.34 1.23 14.06
N MET A 127 0.59 0.93 12.77
CA MET A 127 0.15 1.78 11.67
C MET A 127 -1.38 1.90 11.63
N PHE A 128 -2.09 0.78 11.70
CA PHE A 128 -3.55 0.78 11.76
C PHE A 128 -4.09 1.66 12.88
N TRP A 129 -3.59 1.49 14.11
CA TRP A 129 -4.04 2.28 15.25
C TRP A 129 -3.68 3.75 15.12
N GLY A 130 -2.51 4.08 14.55
CA GLY A 130 -2.13 5.47 14.26
C GLY A 130 -3.11 6.14 13.30
N LEU A 131 -3.40 5.50 12.18
CA LEU A 131 -4.35 6.01 11.18
C LEU A 131 -5.79 6.07 11.73
N ALA A 132 -6.22 5.04 12.46
CA ALA A 132 -7.56 4.98 13.06
C ALA A 132 -7.78 6.08 14.11
N LEU A 133 -6.83 6.25 15.02
CA LEU A 133 -6.89 7.31 16.03
C LEU A 133 -6.85 8.70 15.42
N GLY A 134 -6.03 8.90 14.37
CA GLY A 134 -6.00 10.15 13.63
C GLY A 134 -7.35 10.47 12.97
N ASN A 135 -7.96 9.49 12.33
CA ASN A 135 -9.27 9.63 11.71
C ASN A 135 -10.37 9.93 12.75
N LEU A 136 -10.39 9.22 13.87
CA LEU A 136 -11.31 9.49 14.98
C LEU A 136 -11.08 10.87 15.58
N ALA A 137 -9.82 11.28 15.74
CA ALA A 137 -9.49 12.61 16.27
C ALA A 137 -10.01 13.73 15.34
N ILE A 138 -9.94 13.56 14.03
CA ILE A 138 -10.54 14.51 13.07
C ILE A 138 -12.05 14.62 13.28
N ALA A 139 -12.73 13.50 13.45
CA ALA A 139 -14.16 13.53 13.74
C ALA A 139 -14.48 14.41 14.95
N LEU A 140 -13.67 14.29 16.02
CA LEU A 140 -13.83 15.11 17.23
C LEU A 140 -13.45 16.58 17.01
N VAL A 141 -12.38 16.86 16.28
CA VAL A 141 -11.91 18.24 15.99
C VAL A 141 -12.89 18.99 15.09
N LEU A 142 -13.64 18.30 14.25
CA LEU A 142 -14.64 18.92 13.36
C LEU A 142 -15.97 19.22 14.06
N VAL A 143 -16.32 18.49 15.12
CA VAL A 143 -17.60 18.72 15.85
C VAL A 143 -17.84 20.19 16.23
N PRO A 144 -16.88 20.93 16.82
CA PRO A 144 -17.11 22.33 17.18
C PRO A 144 -17.30 23.29 16.00
N ARG A 145 -16.98 22.84 14.78
CA ARG A 145 -17.08 23.67 13.56
C ARG A 145 -18.47 23.65 12.90
N TYR A 146 -19.32 22.71 13.35
CA TYR A 146 -20.64 22.50 12.77
C TYR A 146 -21.71 22.51 13.87
N PRO A 147 -22.86 23.13 13.67
CA PRO A 147 -24.02 22.96 14.53
C PRO A 147 -24.46 21.51 14.60
N ILE A 148 -24.96 21.05 15.75
CA ILE A 148 -25.43 19.66 15.93
C ILE A 148 -26.46 19.28 14.88
N SER A 149 -27.37 20.19 14.53
CA SER A 149 -28.39 19.99 13.49
C SER A 149 -27.77 19.71 12.12
N GLU A 150 -26.67 20.38 11.76
CA GLU A 150 -25.96 20.16 10.51
C GLU A 150 -25.19 18.83 10.51
N ILE A 151 -24.60 18.45 11.64
CA ILE A 151 -23.98 17.12 11.79
C ILE A 151 -25.02 16.02 11.57
N VAL A 152 -26.18 16.10 12.23
CA VAL A 152 -27.26 15.13 12.09
C VAL A 152 -27.79 15.10 10.66
N SER A 153 -28.02 16.26 10.06
CA SER A 153 -28.46 16.37 8.66
C SER A 153 -27.45 15.75 7.70
N SER A 154 -26.17 16.09 7.81
CA SER A 154 -25.14 15.54 6.92
C SER A 154 -24.96 14.02 7.05
N VAL A 155 -25.07 13.46 8.26
CA VAL A 155 -25.07 12.01 8.48
C VAL A 155 -26.30 11.36 7.86
N THR A 156 -27.47 11.98 8.03
CA THR A 156 -28.74 11.48 7.44
C THR A 156 -28.67 11.46 5.91
N VAL A 157 -28.23 12.56 5.29
CA VAL A 157 -28.04 12.65 3.83
C VAL A 157 -27.06 11.59 3.36
N PHE A 158 -25.92 11.44 4.04
CA PHE A 158 -24.93 10.41 3.72
C PHE A 158 -25.50 8.98 3.72
N LEU A 159 -26.31 8.65 4.72
CA LEU A 159 -26.91 7.32 4.84
C LEU A 159 -28.05 7.08 3.85
N THR A 160 -28.84 8.13 3.52
CA THR A 160 -30.04 7.99 2.68
C THR A 160 -29.76 8.21 1.18
N GLN A 161 -28.75 9.00 0.85
CA GLN A 161 -28.40 9.35 -0.54
C GLN A 161 -27.16 8.63 -1.07
N GLY A 162 -26.91 7.41 -0.59
CA GLY A 162 -25.88 6.53 -1.14
C GLY A 162 -24.43 7.04 -0.98
N GLY A 163 -24.13 7.70 0.15
CA GLY A 163 -22.79 8.13 0.49
C GLY A 163 -22.37 9.48 -0.09
N THR A 164 -23.32 10.32 -0.48
CA THR A 164 -23.03 11.72 -0.82
C THR A 164 -22.53 12.46 0.43
N ALA A 165 -21.25 12.82 0.47
CA ALA A 165 -20.64 13.50 1.62
C ALA A 165 -20.79 15.01 1.47
N GLU A 166 -21.50 15.65 2.41
CA GLU A 166 -21.65 17.10 2.52
C GLU A 166 -21.35 17.54 3.95
N GLY A 167 -21.06 18.82 4.14
CA GLY A 167 -20.82 19.42 5.45
C GLY A 167 -19.84 18.62 6.31
N TYR A 168 -20.27 18.23 7.49
CA TYR A 168 -19.47 17.44 8.44
C TYR A 168 -18.94 16.14 7.84
N MET A 169 -19.76 15.38 7.11
CA MET A 169 -19.35 14.11 6.49
C MET A 169 -18.27 14.31 5.44
N LYS A 170 -18.28 15.42 4.69
CA LYS A 170 -17.23 15.77 3.74
C LYS A 170 -15.88 16.00 4.43
N GLY A 171 -15.88 16.58 5.62
CA GLY A 171 -14.68 16.74 6.44
C GLY A 171 -14.09 15.43 6.95
N LEU A 172 -14.91 14.38 7.08
CA LEU A 172 -14.47 13.03 7.46
C LEU A 172 -13.93 12.20 6.27
N GLU A 173 -14.16 12.64 5.06
CA GLU A 173 -13.71 11.97 3.84
C GLU A 173 -12.21 12.21 3.61
N ILE A 174 -11.37 11.49 4.35
CA ILE A 174 -9.91 11.56 4.19
C ILE A 174 -9.50 10.55 3.13
N HIS A 175 -9.40 11.01 1.87
CA HIS A 175 -9.18 10.15 0.72
C HIS A 175 -8.03 9.16 0.91
N ASP A 176 -6.82 9.64 1.21
CA ASP A 176 -5.63 8.80 1.34
C ASP A 176 -5.75 7.76 2.46
N VAL A 177 -6.31 8.14 3.62
CA VAL A 177 -6.47 7.22 4.76
C VAL A 177 -7.59 6.20 4.51
N THR A 178 -8.68 6.61 3.85
CA THR A 178 -9.81 5.71 3.57
C THR A 178 -9.39 4.46 2.81
N PHE A 179 -8.58 4.59 1.76
CA PHE A 179 -8.11 3.45 0.99
C PHE A 179 -7.27 2.47 1.82
N THR A 180 -6.61 2.92 2.88
CA THR A 180 -5.78 2.04 3.72
C THR A 180 -6.59 0.98 4.45
N TYR A 181 -7.84 1.27 4.80
CA TYR A 181 -8.69 0.33 5.55
C TYR A 181 -9.03 -0.93 4.77
N GLY A 182 -9.09 -0.87 3.43
CA GLY A 182 -9.25 -2.06 2.60
C GLY A 182 -8.10 -3.06 2.76
N PHE A 183 -6.85 -2.58 2.81
CA PHE A 183 -5.68 -3.43 3.07
C PHE A 183 -5.72 -4.07 4.46
N PHE A 184 -6.08 -3.28 5.49
CA PHE A 184 -6.17 -3.79 6.85
C PHE A 184 -7.29 -4.83 7.00
N LEU A 185 -8.43 -4.65 6.32
CA LEU A 185 -9.50 -5.66 6.30
C LEU A 185 -9.03 -6.98 5.69
N ILE A 186 -8.35 -6.93 4.53
CA ILE A 186 -7.76 -8.12 3.91
C ILE A 186 -6.81 -8.82 4.88
N TYR A 187 -5.90 -8.05 5.51
CA TYR A 187 -4.94 -8.59 6.47
C TYR A 187 -5.61 -9.16 7.72
N PHE A 188 -6.47 -8.41 8.41
CA PHE A 188 -7.08 -8.85 9.65
C PHE A 188 -7.99 -10.06 9.49
N ILE A 189 -8.72 -10.16 8.38
CA ILE A 189 -9.65 -11.28 8.16
C ILE A 189 -8.89 -12.58 7.87
N PHE A 190 -7.89 -12.55 6.98
CA PHE A 190 -7.28 -13.76 6.44
C PHE A 190 -5.85 -14.05 6.94
N PHE A 191 -5.07 -13.04 7.34
CA PHE A 191 -3.64 -13.20 7.58
C PHE A 191 -3.18 -12.89 9.00
N ASP A 192 -3.94 -12.15 9.80
CA ASP A 192 -3.58 -11.82 11.18
C ASP A 192 -3.57 -13.07 12.08
N LYS A 193 -2.36 -13.54 12.40
CA LYS A 193 -2.11 -14.68 13.27
C LYS A 193 -1.61 -14.27 14.67
N ILE A 194 -1.25 -12.98 14.86
CA ILE A 194 -0.64 -12.50 16.10
C ILE A 194 -1.63 -11.91 17.10
N SER A 195 -2.80 -11.50 16.63
CA SER A 195 -3.84 -10.92 17.50
C SER A 195 -4.62 -11.97 18.24
N SER A 196 -5.04 -11.64 19.49
CA SER A 196 -6.09 -12.40 20.15
C SER A 196 -7.41 -12.28 19.38
N LYS A 197 -8.29 -13.28 19.49
CA LYS A 197 -9.60 -13.28 18.80
C LYS A 197 -10.39 -11.97 19.09
N LYS A 198 -10.36 -11.49 20.34
CA LYS A 198 -11.03 -10.23 20.73
C LYS A 198 -10.45 -9.02 20.00
N MET A 199 -9.12 -8.88 19.98
CA MET A 199 -8.46 -7.76 19.28
C MET A 199 -8.67 -7.82 17.77
N LYS A 200 -8.63 -9.00 17.17
CA LYS A 200 -8.92 -9.18 15.75
C LYS A 200 -10.33 -8.68 15.40
N VAL A 201 -11.35 -9.04 16.18
CA VAL A 201 -12.72 -8.57 15.99
C VAL A 201 -12.82 -7.06 16.14
N ILE A 202 -12.19 -6.47 17.17
CA ILE A 202 -12.16 -5.02 17.39
C ILE A 202 -11.54 -4.31 16.18
N ASN A 203 -10.39 -4.79 15.70
CA ASN A 203 -9.70 -4.20 14.55
C ASN A 203 -10.55 -4.28 13.27
N ILE A 204 -11.24 -5.40 13.03
CA ILE A 204 -12.14 -5.57 11.88
C ILE A 204 -13.32 -4.60 11.97
N ILE A 205 -14.01 -4.54 13.11
CA ILE A 205 -15.17 -3.64 13.29
C ILE A 205 -14.75 -2.18 13.12
N LEU A 206 -13.63 -1.78 13.74
CA LEU A 206 -13.12 -0.42 13.62
C LEU A 206 -12.70 -0.09 12.18
N ALA A 207 -12.02 -1.01 11.48
CA ALA A 207 -11.65 -0.83 10.09
C ALA A 207 -12.87 -0.71 9.18
N LEU A 208 -13.90 -1.54 9.37
CA LEU A 208 -15.17 -1.46 8.62
C LEU A 208 -15.88 -0.13 8.86
N PHE A 209 -15.95 0.31 10.12
CA PHE A 209 -16.57 1.58 10.48
C PHE A 209 -15.87 2.76 9.81
N LEU A 210 -14.55 2.86 9.93
CA LEU A 210 -13.76 3.96 9.35
C LEU A 210 -13.75 3.91 7.81
N PHE A 211 -13.74 2.72 7.23
CA PHE A 211 -13.87 2.53 5.78
C PHE A 211 -15.23 2.99 5.27
N GLY A 212 -16.29 2.69 6.03
CA GLY A 212 -17.65 3.17 5.75
C GLY A 212 -17.77 4.69 5.83
N LEU A 213 -17.13 5.34 6.82
CA LEU A 213 -17.13 6.81 6.94
C LEU A 213 -16.52 7.51 5.72
N GLY A 214 -15.46 6.95 5.13
CA GLY A 214 -14.83 7.53 3.95
C GLY A 214 -15.56 7.24 2.62
N PHE A 215 -16.43 6.27 2.59
CA PHE A 215 -17.35 5.82 1.53
C PHE A 215 -16.83 5.95 0.09
N LYS A 216 -15.64 5.45 -0.17
CA LYS A 216 -15.13 5.37 -1.55
C LYS A 216 -15.69 4.12 -2.24
N ARG A 217 -16.70 4.30 -3.12
CA ARG A 217 -17.41 3.19 -3.79
C ARG A 217 -16.46 2.19 -4.45
N ILE A 218 -15.47 2.69 -5.19
CA ILE A 218 -14.48 1.83 -5.86
C ILE A 218 -13.63 1.05 -4.85
N ALA A 219 -13.23 1.66 -3.73
CA ALA A 219 -12.46 1.00 -2.70
C ALA A 219 -13.28 -0.12 -2.03
N ILE A 220 -14.55 0.16 -1.70
CA ILE A 220 -15.46 -0.83 -1.09
C ILE A 220 -15.67 -2.01 -2.05
N ALA A 221 -15.98 -1.74 -3.32
CA ALA A 221 -16.20 -2.77 -4.33
C ALA A 221 -14.93 -3.63 -4.55
N SER A 222 -13.76 -2.97 -4.69
CA SER A 222 -12.48 -3.65 -4.83
C SER A 222 -12.12 -4.49 -3.60
N CYS A 223 -12.32 -3.96 -2.40
CA CYS A 223 -12.07 -4.69 -1.15
C CYS A 223 -12.97 -5.94 -1.06
N PHE A 224 -14.27 -5.79 -1.31
CA PHE A 224 -15.20 -6.92 -1.32
C PHE A 224 -14.79 -8.00 -2.32
N LEU A 225 -14.40 -7.62 -3.54
CA LEU A 225 -13.88 -8.55 -4.54
C LEU A 225 -12.62 -9.28 -4.05
N MET A 226 -11.72 -8.57 -3.36
CA MET A 226 -10.51 -9.19 -2.80
C MET A 226 -10.79 -10.14 -1.64
N LEU A 227 -11.78 -9.84 -0.80
CA LEU A 227 -12.21 -10.76 0.26
C LEU A 227 -12.79 -12.05 -0.34
N LEU A 228 -13.60 -11.95 -1.40
CA LEU A 228 -14.12 -13.11 -2.14
C LEU A 228 -12.98 -13.89 -2.81
N ALA A 229 -12.03 -13.21 -3.43
CA ALA A 229 -10.86 -13.83 -4.05
C ALA A 229 -9.99 -14.56 -3.01
N ALA A 230 -9.75 -13.95 -1.84
CA ALA A 230 -9.03 -14.57 -0.74
C ALA A 230 -9.69 -15.87 -0.29
N TRP A 231 -11.00 -15.83 -0.05
CA TRP A 231 -11.79 -16.99 0.35
C TRP A 231 -11.81 -18.10 -0.72
N GLY A 232 -11.90 -17.72 -2.00
CA GLY A 232 -11.84 -18.66 -3.11
C GLY A 232 -10.46 -19.32 -3.24
N LEU A 233 -9.39 -18.52 -3.16
CA LEU A 233 -8.02 -19.01 -3.26
C LEU A 233 -7.68 -20.01 -2.13
N GLU A 234 -8.17 -19.81 -0.91
CA GLU A 234 -7.90 -20.73 0.21
C GLU A 234 -8.38 -22.16 -0.05
N LYS A 235 -9.38 -22.36 -0.90
CA LYS A 235 -9.92 -23.68 -1.24
C LYS A 235 -9.13 -24.43 -2.31
N LEU A 236 -8.16 -23.76 -2.94
CA LEU A 236 -7.40 -24.29 -4.07
C LEU A 236 -6.04 -24.85 -3.61
N THR A 237 -5.51 -25.79 -4.38
CA THR A 237 -4.15 -26.29 -4.12
C THR A 237 -3.10 -25.21 -4.40
N PRO A 238 -1.94 -25.23 -3.72
CA PRO A 238 -0.90 -24.20 -3.89
C PRO A 238 -0.47 -23.98 -5.35
N ARG A 239 -0.38 -25.05 -6.15
CA ARG A 239 -0.01 -24.95 -7.57
C ARG A 239 -1.04 -24.16 -8.39
N VAL A 240 -2.32 -24.43 -8.14
CA VAL A 240 -3.44 -23.74 -8.82
C VAL A 240 -3.52 -22.27 -8.37
N GLN A 241 -3.34 -21.98 -7.07
CA GLN A 241 -3.28 -20.62 -6.57
C GLN A 241 -2.20 -19.81 -7.30
N PHE A 242 -0.96 -20.32 -7.39
CA PHE A 242 0.12 -19.64 -8.10
C PHE A 242 -0.21 -19.37 -9.58
N GLY A 243 -0.82 -20.34 -10.26
CA GLY A 243 -1.23 -20.21 -11.66
C GLY A 243 -2.26 -19.10 -11.84
N ILE A 244 -3.35 -19.14 -11.07
CA ILE A 244 -4.44 -18.17 -11.14
C ILE A 244 -3.95 -16.75 -10.82
N MET A 245 -3.24 -16.56 -9.70
CA MET A 245 -2.72 -15.25 -9.31
C MET A 245 -1.82 -14.67 -10.40
N LYS A 246 -0.88 -15.45 -10.92
CA LYS A 246 0.01 -14.99 -12.01
C LYS A 246 -0.76 -14.64 -13.28
N THR A 247 -1.73 -15.44 -13.68
CA THR A 247 -2.57 -15.18 -14.86
C THR A 247 -3.36 -13.89 -14.69
N ILE A 248 -4.00 -13.68 -13.52
CA ILE A 248 -4.75 -12.45 -13.24
C ILE A 248 -3.83 -11.22 -13.31
N LEU A 249 -2.61 -11.29 -12.77
CA LEU A 249 -1.67 -10.16 -12.84
C LEU A 249 -1.21 -9.87 -14.27
N ILE A 250 -0.98 -10.89 -15.09
CA ILE A 250 -0.67 -10.72 -16.53
C ILE A 250 -1.86 -10.08 -17.25
N CYS A 251 -3.06 -10.61 -17.02
CA CYS A 251 -4.29 -10.01 -17.54
C CYS A 251 -4.47 -8.56 -17.07
N GLY A 252 -4.07 -8.23 -15.85
CA GLY A 252 -4.08 -6.86 -15.33
C GLY A 252 -3.20 -5.90 -16.14
N VAL A 253 -1.99 -6.32 -16.50
CA VAL A 253 -1.12 -5.51 -17.37
C VAL A 253 -1.78 -5.27 -18.72
N ILE A 254 -2.32 -6.31 -19.35
CA ILE A 254 -3.02 -6.20 -20.64
C ILE A 254 -4.27 -5.30 -20.50
N PHE A 255 -5.05 -5.53 -19.46
CA PHE A 255 -6.25 -4.75 -19.17
C PHE A 255 -5.96 -3.26 -19.04
N SER A 256 -4.87 -2.87 -18.37
CA SER A 256 -4.53 -1.45 -18.21
C SER A 256 -4.30 -0.75 -19.56
N PHE A 257 -3.68 -1.41 -20.54
CA PHE A 257 -3.57 -0.90 -21.90
C PHE A 257 -4.91 -0.83 -22.64
N LEU A 258 -5.71 -1.90 -22.54
CA LEU A 258 -7.04 -1.92 -23.18
C LEU A 258 -7.96 -0.83 -22.58
N TYR A 259 -7.84 -0.59 -21.29
CA TYR A 259 -8.58 0.47 -20.61
C TYR A 259 -8.18 1.86 -21.13
N LEU A 260 -6.88 2.15 -21.23
CA LEU A 260 -6.38 3.40 -21.81
C LEU A 260 -6.83 3.59 -23.27
N PHE A 261 -6.73 2.52 -24.05
CA PHE A 261 -7.22 2.50 -25.43
C PHE A 261 -8.73 2.82 -25.48
N SER A 262 -9.52 2.19 -24.63
CA SER A 262 -10.96 2.40 -24.58
C SER A 262 -11.34 3.84 -24.22
N ILE A 263 -10.57 4.51 -23.35
CA ILE A 263 -10.75 5.94 -23.04
C ILE A 263 -10.38 6.80 -24.26
N LYS A 264 -9.21 6.57 -24.84
CA LYS A 264 -8.71 7.35 -25.99
C LYS A 264 -9.67 7.37 -27.18
N TYR A 265 -10.31 6.24 -27.45
CA TYR A 265 -11.27 6.11 -28.55
C TYR A 265 -12.74 6.21 -28.11
N ASN A 266 -13.00 6.77 -26.93
CA ASN A 266 -14.33 7.02 -26.35
C ASN A 266 -15.21 5.76 -26.16
N ILE A 267 -14.64 4.56 -26.26
CA ILE A 267 -15.38 3.29 -26.10
C ILE A 267 -15.87 3.15 -24.67
N PHE A 268 -15.01 3.49 -23.69
CA PHE A 268 -15.35 3.42 -22.27
C PHE A 268 -16.56 4.31 -21.94
N MET A 269 -16.59 5.56 -22.43
CA MET A 269 -17.71 6.47 -22.19
C MET A 269 -19.01 5.98 -22.85
N MET A 270 -18.93 5.46 -24.08
CA MET A 270 -20.08 4.85 -24.75
C MET A 270 -20.69 3.68 -23.97
N ILE A 271 -19.84 2.87 -23.30
CA ILE A 271 -20.30 1.75 -22.46
C ILE A 271 -20.97 2.30 -21.20
N MET A 272 -20.37 3.29 -20.53
CA MET A 272 -20.94 3.88 -19.30
C MET A 272 -22.30 4.54 -19.58
N ASP A 273 -22.42 5.27 -20.68
CA ASP A 273 -23.69 5.88 -21.11
C ASP A 273 -24.77 4.82 -21.36
N LYS A 274 -24.44 3.73 -22.05
CA LYS A 274 -25.39 2.62 -22.29
C LYS A 274 -25.83 1.93 -21.00
N LEU A 275 -24.95 1.89 -20.00
CA LEU A 275 -25.26 1.29 -18.70
C LEU A 275 -25.94 2.28 -17.74
N GLY A 276 -26.14 3.53 -18.14
CA GLY A 276 -26.71 4.59 -17.29
C GLY A 276 -25.82 4.94 -16.08
N VAL A 277 -24.51 4.73 -16.18
CA VAL A 277 -23.57 5.01 -15.11
C VAL A 277 -23.07 6.44 -15.19
N ASP A 278 -23.34 7.24 -14.15
CA ASP A 278 -22.79 8.58 -14.04
C ASP A 278 -21.27 8.55 -13.83
N VAL A 279 -20.56 9.10 -14.79
CA VAL A 279 -19.08 9.20 -14.78
C VAL A 279 -18.56 10.46 -14.06
N MET A 280 -19.42 11.23 -13.41
CA MET A 280 -19.07 12.40 -12.57
C MET A 280 -18.16 13.39 -13.28
N GLY A 281 -18.50 13.77 -14.52
CA GLY A 281 -17.75 14.74 -15.32
C GLY A 281 -16.43 14.25 -15.94
N ARG A 282 -16.08 12.97 -15.80
CA ARG A 282 -14.85 12.43 -16.40
C ARG A 282 -14.83 12.47 -17.92
N ASN A 283 -16.01 12.44 -18.57
CA ASN A 283 -16.11 12.63 -20.01
C ASN A 283 -15.52 13.98 -20.46
N VAL A 284 -15.85 15.06 -19.77
CA VAL A 284 -15.32 16.41 -20.05
C VAL A 284 -13.82 16.46 -19.77
N LEU A 285 -13.38 15.88 -18.63
CA LEU A 285 -11.99 15.82 -18.24
C LEU A 285 -11.13 15.05 -19.24
N TYR A 286 -11.54 13.85 -19.62
CA TYR A 286 -10.76 13.01 -20.55
C TYR A 286 -10.74 13.62 -21.97
N GLY A 287 -11.81 14.30 -22.39
CA GLY A 287 -11.81 15.05 -23.62
C GLY A 287 -10.78 16.20 -23.64
N ALA A 288 -10.65 16.94 -22.53
CA ALA A 288 -9.65 17.99 -22.39
C ALA A 288 -8.22 17.47 -22.38
N VAL A 289 -8.01 16.28 -21.80
CA VAL A 289 -6.69 15.63 -21.70
C VAL A 289 -6.27 14.95 -23.00
N ASP A 290 -7.18 14.67 -23.91
CA ASP A 290 -6.92 13.89 -25.12
C ASP A 290 -5.79 14.47 -26.00
N LYS A 291 -5.64 15.77 -26.07
CA LYS A 291 -4.59 16.45 -26.84
C LYS A 291 -3.16 16.24 -26.31
N TYR A 292 -2.99 15.83 -25.05
CA TYR A 292 -1.68 15.72 -24.40
C TYR A 292 -1.00 14.36 -24.52
N TYR A 293 -1.67 13.37 -25.08
CA TYR A 293 -1.06 12.06 -25.27
C TYR A 293 -1.55 11.33 -26.54
N LYS A 294 -0.76 10.39 -27.01
CA LYS A 294 -1.13 9.50 -28.10
C LYS A 294 -0.80 8.06 -27.75
N ILE A 295 -1.63 7.11 -28.16
CA ILE A 295 -1.33 5.69 -27.98
C ILE A 295 -0.43 5.23 -29.13
N SER A 296 0.86 5.15 -28.85
CA SER A 296 1.88 4.75 -29.83
C SER A 296 3.12 4.20 -29.09
N PRO A 297 3.77 3.17 -29.64
CA PRO A 297 5.07 2.70 -29.13
C PRO A 297 6.18 3.76 -29.17
N THR A 298 6.03 4.81 -29.98
CA THR A 298 6.96 5.95 -30.07
C THR A 298 6.67 7.05 -29.05
N TYR A 299 5.60 6.94 -28.26
CA TYR A 299 5.27 7.93 -27.24
C TYR A 299 6.12 7.69 -25.99
N ILE A 300 7.01 8.64 -25.69
CA ILE A 300 7.96 8.55 -24.58
C ILE A 300 7.45 9.19 -23.27
N GLY A 301 6.31 9.89 -23.30
CA GLY A 301 5.78 10.63 -22.15
C GLY A 301 6.41 12.00 -21.95
N HIS A 302 6.05 12.64 -20.84
CA HIS A 302 6.48 14.00 -20.50
C HIS A 302 7.34 14.08 -19.22
N GLY A 303 7.59 12.96 -18.57
CA GLY A 303 8.28 12.90 -17.27
C GLY A 303 7.33 13.04 -16.08
N PHE A 304 7.82 12.66 -14.93
CA PHE A 304 7.05 12.60 -13.68
C PHE A 304 6.52 13.98 -13.24
N GLU A 305 5.32 14.05 -12.67
CA GLU A 305 4.59 15.26 -12.25
C GLU A 305 4.05 16.14 -13.40
N TYR A 306 4.17 15.74 -14.66
CA TYR A 306 3.63 16.50 -15.79
C TYR A 306 2.10 16.66 -15.71
N VAL A 307 1.39 15.61 -15.32
CA VAL A 307 -0.08 15.65 -15.21
C VAL A 307 -0.56 16.73 -14.27
N HIS A 308 0.17 17.02 -13.20
CA HIS A 308 -0.22 18.10 -12.29
C HIS A 308 -0.12 19.49 -12.96
N MET A 309 0.90 19.73 -13.78
CA MET A 309 1.05 20.99 -14.54
C MET A 309 -0.02 21.08 -15.63
N MET A 310 -0.20 20.02 -16.39
CA MET A 310 -1.24 19.91 -17.41
C MET A 310 -2.64 20.22 -16.82
N MET A 311 -2.96 19.68 -15.64
CA MET A 311 -4.22 19.96 -14.96
C MET A 311 -4.36 21.42 -14.52
N ALA A 312 -3.26 22.09 -14.16
CA ALA A 312 -3.26 23.51 -13.86
C ALA A 312 -3.55 24.35 -15.11
N GLU A 313 -2.96 24.00 -16.23
CA GLU A 313 -3.20 24.63 -17.55
C GLU A 313 -4.65 24.45 -17.99
N ILE A 314 -5.18 23.23 -17.96
CA ILE A 314 -6.59 22.93 -18.31
C ILE A 314 -7.56 23.78 -17.46
N ARG A 315 -7.28 23.96 -16.17
CA ARG A 315 -8.13 24.84 -15.31
C ARG A 315 -8.07 26.29 -15.71
N GLN A 316 -6.90 26.79 -16.12
CA GLN A 316 -6.76 28.18 -16.57
C GLN A 316 -7.50 28.43 -17.90
N GLU A 317 -7.38 27.51 -18.85
CA GLU A 317 -8.04 27.58 -20.16
C GLU A 317 -9.55 27.31 -20.08
N GLY A 318 -9.97 26.32 -19.30
CA GLY A 318 -11.34 25.82 -19.26
C GLY A 318 -12.31 26.57 -18.33
N GLY A 319 -11.81 27.53 -17.56
CA GLY A 319 -12.63 28.41 -16.72
C GLY A 319 -13.50 27.64 -15.70
N LYS A 320 -14.76 28.10 -15.53
CA LYS A 320 -15.68 27.55 -14.51
C LYS A 320 -15.99 26.05 -14.68
N ALA A 321 -15.93 25.49 -15.90
CA ALA A 321 -16.23 24.10 -16.15
C ALA A 321 -15.24 23.13 -15.46
N PHE A 322 -14.03 23.57 -15.18
CA PHE A 322 -12.98 22.81 -14.52
C PHE A 322 -12.69 23.27 -13.08
N ASN A 323 -13.49 24.20 -12.55
CA ASN A 323 -13.36 24.62 -11.15
C ASN A 323 -13.60 23.43 -10.21
N GLY A 324 -12.58 23.11 -9.40
CA GLY A 324 -12.59 21.98 -8.47
C GLY A 324 -11.97 20.67 -8.99
N MET A 325 -11.70 20.54 -10.30
CA MET A 325 -10.97 19.39 -10.84
C MET A 325 -9.47 19.59 -10.62
N ILE A 326 -8.97 19.12 -9.48
CA ILE A 326 -7.58 19.33 -9.08
C ILE A 326 -6.65 18.31 -9.74
N ASP A 327 -7.16 17.12 -10.03
CA ASP A 327 -6.36 15.98 -10.52
C ASP A 327 -7.14 15.13 -11.52
N LEU A 328 -6.43 14.22 -12.20
CA LEU A 328 -6.97 13.42 -13.31
C LEU A 328 -7.93 12.30 -12.85
N HIS A 329 -7.86 11.87 -11.59
CA HIS A 329 -8.62 10.75 -11.04
C HIS A 329 -8.52 9.46 -11.87
N ASN A 330 -7.33 9.18 -12.40
CA ASN A 330 -7.02 8.00 -13.20
C ASN A 330 -5.49 7.78 -13.24
N ASP A 331 -5.01 6.90 -12.40
CA ASP A 331 -3.56 6.64 -12.29
C ASP A 331 -2.99 5.93 -13.53
N PHE A 332 -3.75 5.09 -14.23
CA PHE A 332 -3.29 4.49 -15.48
C PHE A 332 -2.98 5.54 -16.52
N MET A 333 -3.89 6.50 -16.70
CA MET A 333 -3.69 7.59 -17.64
C MET A 333 -2.53 8.49 -17.19
N ARG A 334 -2.42 8.77 -15.90
CA ARG A 334 -1.32 9.54 -15.35
C ARG A 334 0.04 8.91 -15.64
N VAL A 335 0.22 7.64 -15.28
CA VAL A 335 1.48 6.94 -15.54
C VAL A 335 1.79 6.87 -17.02
N TYR A 336 0.78 6.66 -17.88
CA TYR A 336 0.96 6.62 -19.32
C TYR A 336 1.40 7.97 -19.89
N ILE A 337 0.76 9.08 -19.47
CA ILE A 337 1.11 10.43 -19.92
C ILE A 337 2.53 10.80 -19.48
N GLU A 338 2.89 10.46 -18.24
CA GLU A 338 4.18 10.81 -17.66
C GLU A 338 5.33 9.92 -18.17
N MET A 339 5.10 8.60 -18.29
CA MET A 339 6.17 7.62 -18.57
C MET A 339 6.15 7.08 -20.00
N GLY A 340 5.13 7.41 -20.79
CA GLY A 340 4.98 6.93 -22.16
C GLY A 340 4.65 5.45 -22.25
N PHE A 341 4.66 4.92 -23.48
CA PHE A 341 4.24 3.54 -23.78
C PHE A 341 5.11 2.49 -23.07
N TRP A 342 6.41 2.57 -23.22
CA TRP A 342 7.34 1.59 -22.64
C TRP A 342 7.51 1.77 -21.13
N GLY A 343 7.46 3.02 -20.64
CA GLY A 343 7.50 3.28 -19.21
C GLY A 343 6.25 2.75 -18.50
N PHE A 344 5.08 2.88 -19.09
CA PHE A 344 3.83 2.32 -18.58
C PHE A 344 3.85 0.79 -18.58
N PHE A 345 4.33 0.16 -19.65
CA PHE A 345 4.52 -1.29 -19.70
C PHE A 345 5.48 -1.76 -18.61
N ALA A 346 6.63 -1.10 -18.49
CA ALA A 346 7.64 -1.43 -17.47
C ALA A 346 7.09 -1.27 -16.05
N TRP A 347 6.29 -0.22 -15.80
CA TRP A 347 5.61 -0.02 -14.53
C TRP A 347 4.67 -1.18 -14.18
N GLY A 348 3.76 -1.53 -15.08
CA GLY A 348 2.81 -2.63 -14.87
C GLY A 348 3.51 -3.97 -14.70
N TRP A 349 4.52 -4.25 -15.53
CA TRP A 349 5.32 -5.46 -15.43
C TRP A 349 6.09 -5.52 -14.10
N TYR A 350 6.72 -4.42 -13.69
CA TYR A 350 7.51 -4.37 -12.48
C TYR A 350 6.65 -4.54 -11.23
N THR A 351 5.58 -3.78 -11.12
CA THR A 351 4.70 -3.79 -9.93
C THR A 351 3.95 -5.11 -9.80
N LEU A 352 3.37 -5.62 -10.89
CA LEU A 352 2.52 -6.81 -10.83
C LEU A 352 3.29 -8.12 -11.00
N ILE A 353 4.24 -8.20 -11.93
CA ILE A 353 4.85 -9.48 -12.30
C ILE A 353 6.20 -9.69 -11.62
N PHE A 354 7.09 -8.70 -11.69
CA PHE A 354 8.43 -8.84 -11.11
C PHE A 354 8.36 -8.97 -9.58
N GLN A 355 7.66 -8.07 -8.89
CA GLN A 355 7.50 -8.13 -7.43
C GLN A 355 6.81 -9.41 -6.97
N TYR A 356 5.76 -9.84 -7.69
CA TYR A 356 5.10 -11.12 -7.43
C TYR A 356 6.08 -12.31 -7.49
N ASN A 357 6.85 -12.42 -8.56
CA ASN A 357 7.80 -13.53 -8.73
C ASN A 357 8.91 -13.49 -7.67
N TRP A 358 9.41 -12.30 -7.34
CA TRP A 358 10.42 -12.12 -6.33
C TRP A 358 9.91 -12.52 -4.93
N ILE A 359 8.73 -12.03 -4.52
CA ILE A 359 8.12 -12.38 -3.23
C ILE A 359 7.83 -13.89 -3.16
N LYS A 360 7.27 -14.46 -4.23
CA LYS A 360 7.02 -15.90 -4.34
C LYS A 360 8.29 -16.71 -4.11
N SER A 361 9.39 -16.34 -4.74
CA SER A 361 10.67 -17.08 -4.66
C SER A 361 11.31 -17.00 -3.28
N LYS A 362 11.11 -15.90 -2.55
CA LYS A 362 11.77 -15.63 -1.26
C LYS A 362 10.91 -16.03 -0.05
N PHE A 363 9.61 -15.81 -0.09
CA PHE A 363 8.73 -15.86 1.10
C PHE A 363 7.57 -16.86 0.98
N GLY A 364 7.37 -17.46 -0.20
CA GLY A 364 6.38 -18.52 -0.39
C GLY A 364 4.95 -18.07 -0.58
N LEU A 365 4.01 -19.05 -0.48
CA LEU A 365 2.62 -18.88 -0.91
C LEU A 365 1.84 -17.84 -0.09
N GLU A 366 1.89 -17.90 1.23
CA GLU A 366 1.05 -17.02 2.07
C GLU A 366 1.39 -15.54 1.86
N THR A 367 2.70 -15.23 1.82
CA THR A 367 3.16 -13.85 1.59
C THR A 367 2.79 -13.35 0.20
N VAL A 368 2.97 -14.19 -0.82
CA VAL A 368 2.64 -13.76 -2.20
C VAL A 368 1.14 -13.65 -2.41
N ARG A 369 0.31 -14.45 -1.72
CA ARG A 369 -1.14 -14.31 -1.73
C ARG A 369 -1.59 -12.99 -1.11
N LEU A 370 -1.01 -12.62 0.04
CA LEU A 370 -1.27 -11.32 0.66
C LEU A 370 -0.85 -10.16 -0.26
N PHE A 371 0.36 -10.22 -0.82
CA PHE A 371 0.83 -9.25 -1.81
C PHE A 371 -0.13 -9.13 -2.99
N PHE A 372 -0.52 -10.25 -3.61
CA PHE A 372 -1.45 -10.28 -4.74
C PHE A 372 -2.79 -9.60 -4.43
N LEU A 373 -3.38 -9.88 -3.26
CA LEU A 373 -4.66 -9.29 -2.85
C LEU A 373 -4.52 -7.78 -2.61
N CYS A 374 -3.44 -7.34 -1.99
CA CYS A 374 -3.18 -5.91 -1.77
C CYS A 374 -2.93 -5.18 -3.09
N GLU A 375 -2.09 -5.72 -3.97
CA GLU A 375 -1.80 -5.11 -5.27
C GLU A 375 -3.03 -5.06 -6.17
N LEU A 376 -3.84 -6.12 -6.23
CA LEU A 376 -5.04 -6.14 -7.06
C LEU A 376 -6.12 -5.21 -6.49
N TYR A 377 -6.24 -5.09 -5.17
CA TYR A 377 -7.13 -4.12 -4.53
C TYR A 377 -6.83 -2.70 -5.01
N ILE A 378 -5.58 -2.27 -4.90
CA ILE A 378 -5.21 -0.91 -5.26
C ILE A 378 -5.20 -0.70 -6.78
N PHE A 379 -4.81 -1.71 -7.56
CA PHE A 379 -4.81 -1.66 -9.01
C PHE A 379 -6.19 -1.36 -9.59
N LEU A 380 -7.25 -1.91 -8.99
CA LEU A 380 -8.62 -1.60 -9.41
C LEU A 380 -9.00 -0.14 -9.11
N THR A 381 -8.46 0.45 -8.06
CA THR A 381 -8.74 1.86 -7.72
C THR A 381 -8.05 2.85 -8.67
N TYR A 382 -6.95 2.44 -9.33
CA TYR A 382 -6.23 3.27 -10.31
C TYR A 382 -7.09 3.69 -11.52
N MET A 383 -8.18 2.97 -11.80
CA MET A 383 -9.10 3.32 -12.88
C MET A 383 -9.85 4.63 -12.61
N THR A 384 -10.09 4.97 -11.36
CA THR A 384 -11.04 6.03 -11.01
C THR A 384 -10.55 6.98 -9.91
N ASP A 385 -9.32 6.79 -9.41
CA ASP A 385 -8.76 7.64 -8.36
C ASP A 385 -7.24 7.81 -8.53
N ASN A 386 -6.60 8.64 -7.67
CA ASN A 386 -5.17 8.98 -7.69
C ASN A 386 -4.40 8.27 -6.57
N THR A 387 -4.73 7.01 -6.30
CA THR A 387 -4.23 6.27 -5.14
C THR A 387 -2.75 5.89 -5.23
N LEU A 388 -2.16 5.89 -6.42
CA LEU A 388 -0.75 5.56 -6.65
C LEU A 388 0.22 6.51 -5.89
N PHE A 389 -0.18 7.78 -5.74
CA PHE A 389 0.66 8.81 -5.14
C PHE A 389 0.24 9.20 -3.72
N TYR A 390 -0.75 8.52 -3.17
CA TYR A 390 -1.18 8.72 -1.80
C TYR A 390 -0.15 8.15 -0.83
N PHE A 391 0.21 8.96 0.17
CA PHE A 391 1.28 8.61 1.10
C PHE A 391 0.91 7.44 2.03
N TYR A 392 -0.24 7.54 2.70
CA TYR A 392 -0.68 6.49 3.64
C TYR A 392 -1.04 5.21 2.90
N THR A 393 -1.76 5.33 1.80
CA THR A 393 -2.14 4.20 0.93
C THR A 393 -0.90 3.47 0.41
N GLY A 394 0.06 4.20 -0.15
CA GLY A 394 1.31 3.63 -0.65
C GLY A 394 2.19 3.03 0.45
N THR A 395 2.18 3.63 1.65
CA THR A 395 2.88 3.11 2.82
C THR A 395 2.29 1.77 3.26
N VAL A 396 0.97 1.70 3.45
CA VAL A 396 0.28 0.49 3.94
C VAL A 396 0.34 -0.65 2.94
N LEU A 397 0.17 -0.36 1.64
CA LEU A 397 0.32 -1.32 0.54
C LEU A 397 1.64 -2.10 0.62
N ARG A 398 2.73 -1.41 0.90
CA ARG A 398 4.08 -2.00 0.95
C ARG A 398 4.46 -2.54 2.33
N LEU A 399 3.97 -1.91 3.40
CA LEU A 399 4.25 -2.30 4.78
C LEU A 399 3.69 -3.69 5.10
N ILE A 400 2.44 -3.95 4.73
CA ILE A 400 1.75 -5.19 5.09
C ILE A 400 2.47 -6.43 4.54
N PRO A 401 2.76 -6.56 3.23
CA PRO A 401 3.47 -7.74 2.73
C PRO A 401 4.87 -7.88 3.30
N MET A 402 5.59 -6.77 3.51
CA MET A 402 6.94 -6.79 4.07
C MET A 402 6.96 -7.26 5.52
N CYS A 403 6.13 -6.69 6.38
CA CYS A 403 6.06 -7.07 7.79
C CYS A 403 5.60 -8.52 7.96
N TYR A 404 4.65 -8.96 7.15
CA TYR A 404 4.17 -10.34 7.14
C TYR A 404 5.24 -11.33 6.67
N ALA A 405 5.99 -11.00 5.63
CA ALA A 405 7.11 -11.81 5.14
C ALA A 405 8.19 -12.04 6.21
N LEU A 406 8.48 -11.03 7.02
CA LEU A 406 9.44 -11.13 8.11
C LEU A 406 8.97 -12.06 9.23
N HIS A 407 7.68 -12.10 9.51
CA HIS A 407 7.09 -13.03 10.47
C HIS A 407 7.21 -14.48 9.99
N ILE A 408 6.77 -14.79 8.79
CA ILE A 408 6.86 -16.12 8.19
C ILE A 408 8.32 -16.60 8.09
N GLY A 409 9.25 -15.71 7.74
CA GLY A 409 10.69 -16.02 7.72
C GLY A 409 11.23 -16.47 9.08
N LYS A 410 10.80 -15.83 10.17
CA LYS A 410 11.13 -16.22 11.54
C LYS A 410 10.54 -17.57 11.93
N GLU A 411 9.29 -17.84 11.65
CA GLU A 411 8.63 -19.12 11.97
C GLU A 411 9.32 -20.29 11.26
N ASN A 412 9.64 -20.13 9.97
CA ASN A 412 10.35 -21.14 9.18
C ASN A 412 11.76 -21.42 9.72
N SER A 413 12.48 -20.40 10.18
CA SER A 413 13.81 -20.58 10.77
C SER A 413 13.77 -21.29 12.12
N LEU A 414 12.80 -20.99 12.96
CA LEU A 414 12.56 -21.65 14.24
C LEU A 414 12.12 -23.10 14.06
N GLY A 415 11.26 -23.38 13.07
CA GLY A 415 10.84 -24.73 12.69
C GLY A 415 12.01 -25.61 12.24
N LYS A 416 12.87 -25.07 11.36
CA LYS A 416 14.10 -25.77 10.92
C LYS A 416 15.08 -26.02 12.08
N GLY A 417 15.23 -25.06 12.99
CA GLY A 417 16.07 -25.21 14.18
C GLY A 417 15.55 -26.29 15.13
N LYS A 418 14.23 -26.40 15.34
CA LYS A 418 13.61 -27.45 16.13
C LYS A 418 13.77 -28.84 15.49
N LEU A 419 13.60 -28.93 14.16
CA LEU A 419 13.78 -30.18 13.41
C LEU A 419 15.24 -30.66 13.47
N LYS A 420 16.19 -29.71 13.30
CA LYS A 420 17.62 -30.02 13.40
C LYS A 420 18.02 -30.52 14.80
N ARG A 421 17.48 -29.90 15.87
CA ARG A 421 17.68 -30.36 17.24
C ARG A 421 17.07 -31.73 17.47
N LYS A 422 15.87 -32.02 16.93
CA LYS A 422 15.23 -33.32 17.05
C LYS A 422 16.01 -34.42 16.33
N LEU A 423 16.57 -34.12 15.14
CA LEU A 423 17.44 -35.03 14.39
C LEU A 423 18.76 -35.29 15.13
N VAL A 424 19.38 -34.27 15.75
CA VAL A 424 20.59 -34.45 16.55
C VAL A 424 20.31 -35.33 17.77
N VAL A 425 19.20 -35.10 18.48
CA VAL A 425 18.81 -35.92 19.64
C VAL A 425 18.51 -37.37 19.25
N LEU A 426 17.89 -37.59 18.08
CA LEU A 426 17.65 -38.96 17.57
C LEU A 426 18.98 -39.67 17.21
N ASN A 427 19.90 -38.97 16.53
CA ASN A 427 21.22 -39.55 16.21
C ASN A 427 22.07 -39.85 17.46
N ASP A 428 22.01 -39.00 18.48
CA ASP A 428 22.72 -39.22 19.75
C ASP A 428 22.06 -40.35 20.55
N GLY A 429 20.73 -40.50 20.46
CA GLY A 429 19.98 -41.63 21.04
C GLY A 429 20.33 -42.98 20.39
N GLU A 430 20.37 -43.03 19.05
CA GLU A 430 20.78 -44.23 18.30
C GLU A 430 22.25 -44.62 18.58
N LYS A 431 23.16 -43.65 18.68
CA LYS A 431 24.55 -43.90 19.07
C LYS A 431 24.67 -44.49 20.47
N SER A 432 23.89 -44.00 21.43
CA SER A 432 23.90 -44.52 22.80
C SER A 432 23.32 -45.95 22.89
N GLU A 433 22.30 -46.27 22.09
CA GLU A 433 21.76 -47.63 21.99
C GLU A 433 22.76 -48.61 21.35
N PHE A 434 23.45 -48.17 20.30
CA PHE A 434 24.51 -49.00 19.66
C PHE A 434 25.69 -49.27 20.58
N GLU A 435 26.09 -48.29 21.39
CA GLU A 435 27.17 -48.41 22.37
C GLU A 435 26.80 -49.36 23.53
N ILE A 436 25.54 -49.34 23.98
CA ILE A 436 25.00 -50.25 24.99
C ILE A 436 24.89 -51.67 24.44
N LEU A 437 24.48 -51.85 23.20
CA LEU A 437 24.40 -53.19 22.56
C LEU A 437 25.78 -53.81 22.27
N SER A 438 26.77 -52.95 21.88
CA SER A 438 28.13 -53.42 21.67
C SER A 438 28.80 -53.92 23.00
N LYS A 439 28.58 -53.17 24.09
CA LYS A 439 29.08 -53.58 25.43
C LYS A 439 28.41 -54.84 25.98
N ARG A 440 27.12 -55.09 25.68
CA ARG A 440 26.44 -56.35 26.04
C ARG A 440 26.89 -57.54 25.20
N GLY A 441 27.36 -57.34 23.99
CA GLY A 441 27.92 -58.44 23.15
C GLY A 441 29.28 -58.86 23.58
N GLU A 442 30.10 -58.06 24.23
CA GLU A 442 31.43 -58.41 24.74
C GLU A 442 31.39 -59.18 26.10
N GLU A 443 30.35 -58.98 26.92
CA GLU A 443 30.17 -59.68 28.19
C GLU A 443 29.56 -61.10 28.03
N SER A 444 29.12 -61.50 26.84
CA SER A 444 28.53 -62.81 26.59
C SER A 444 29.53 -63.85 25.97
N VAL A 445 30.82 -63.56 25.83
CA VAL A 445 31.86 -64.39 25.20
C VAL A 445 33.01 -64.63 26.18
N THR A 446 32.85 -64.31 27.45
CA THR A 446 33.73 -64.80 28.54
C THR A 446 32.91 -65.69 29.52
#